data_301935892cc65d83cfd437287a249c90
#
_entry.id   301935892cc65d83cfd437287a249c90
#
_cell.length_a   1.000
_cell.length_b   1.000
_cell.length_c   1.000
_cell.angle_alpha   90.00
_cell.angle_beta   90.00
_cell.angle_gamma   90.00
#
_symmetry.space_group_name_H-M   'P 1'
#
loop_
_entity.id
_entity.type
_entity.pdbx_description
1 polymer ?
#
loop_
_entity_poly.entity_id
_entity_poly.type
_entity_poly.pdbx_seq_one_letter_code
_entity_poly.pdbx_strand_id
1 'polypeptide(L)'
;MSGYDTVAYFTEGKPVKGDSKWQVEYEGADWYFSSQENLDKFKADPEAYAPQYGGYCAWAISAKNDFASADPKQWAIVDGKLYLNYDAEVKSWWDDDRAGHIKQADINWPTLVN
;
A
#
# COMPACT_ATOMS: atom_id res chain seq x y z
N MET A 1 -6.90 2.44 -3.42
CA MET A 1 -6.77 1.96 -2.05
C MET A 1 -7.97 2.42 -1.26
N SER A 2 -8.71 1.59 -0.67
CA SER A 2 -10.03 1.73 -0.01
C SER A 2 -10.40 3.06 0.68
N GLY A 3 -10.01 4.21 0.12
CA GLY A 3 -10.31 5.52 0.70
C GLY A 3 -9.47 5.92 1.91
N TYR A 4 -8.42 5.17 2.22
CA TYR A 4 -7.51 5.51 3.33
C TYR A 4 -6.38 6.41 2.85
N ASP A 5 -5.93 7.27 3.77
CA ASP A 5 -4.84 8.22 3.53
C ASP A 5 -3.48 7.52 3.59
N THR A 6 -2.82 7.35 2.43
CA THR A 6 -1.53 6.65 2.38
C THR A 6 -0.42 7.41 3.09
N VAL A 7 -0.46 8.73 3.11
CA VAL A 7 0.55 9.56 3.77
C VAL A 7 0.51 9.38 5.28
N ALA A 8 -0.69 9.18 5.84
CA ALA A 8 -0.85 9.05 7.29
C ALA A 8 -0.11 7.85 7.89
N TYR A 9 0.09 6.77 7.13
CA TYR A 9 0.90 5.65 7.60
C TYR A 9 2.32 6.09 7.95
N PHE A 10 2.87 7.02 7.18
CA PHE A 10 4.23 7.52 7.38
C PHE A 10 4.31 8.63 8.41
N THR A 11 3.29 9.50 8.47
CA THR A 11 3.32 10.69 9.34
C THR A 11 2.71 10.43 10.71
N GLU A 12 1.69 9.56 10.80
CA GLU A 12 0.96 9.30 12.04
C GLU A 12 1.15 7.87 12.55
N GLY A 13 1.69 6.96 11.73
CA GLY A 13 1.95 5.59 12.13
C GLY A 13 0.70 4.76 12.35
N LYS A 14 -0.39 5.06 11.65
CA LYS A 14 -1.66 4.34 11.77
C LYS A 14 -2.52 4.54 10.53
N PRO A 15 -3.48 3.63 10.27
CA PRO A 15 -4.47 3.84 9.21
C PRO A 15 -5.40 5.01 9.57
N VAL A 16 -5.59 5.91 8.63
CA VAL A 16 -6.50 7.05 8.78
C VAL A 16 -7.34 7.15 7.52
N LYS A 17 -8.66 7.23 7.69
CA LYS A 17 -9.55 7.40 6.54
C LYS A 17 -9.33 8.76 5.90
N GLY A 18 -9.29 8.76 4.55
CA GLY A 18 -9.30 9.98 3.78
C GLY A 18 -10.71 10.51 3.61
N ASP A 19 -10.81 11.68 2.99
CA ASP A 19 -12.07 12.35 2.67
C ASP A 19 -12.01 12.74 1.19
N SER A 20 -13.11 12.54 0.46
CA SER A 20 -13.19 12.91 -0.94
C SER A 20 -12.96 14.40 -1.20
N LYS A 21 -13.04 15.22 -0.18
CA LYS A 21 -12.70 16.63 -0.24
C LYS A 21 -11.23 16.87 -0.62
N TRP A 22 -10.35 15.92 -0.23
CA TRP A 22 -8.93 15.98 -0.56
C TRP A 22 -8.56 14.74 -1.35
N GLN A 23 -8.77 14.78 -2.66
CA GLN A 23 -8.48 13.65 -3.52
C GLN A 23 -7.63 14.05 -4.71
N VAL A 24 -6.93 13.06 -5.26
CA VAL A 24 -6.17 13.20 -6.49
C VAL A 24 -6.23 11.88 -7.26
N GLU A 25 -6.28 11.99 -8.58
CA GLU A 25 -6.15 10.82 -9.45
C GLU A 25 -4.66 10.54 -9.68
N TYR A 26 -4.26 9.29 -9.51
CA TYR A 26 -2.90 8.85 -9.74
C TYR A 26 -2.92 7.39 -10.20
N GLU A 27 -2.30 7.14 -11.35
CA GLU A 27 -2.24 5.81 -11.96
C GLU A 27 -3.61 5.14 -12.11
N GLY A 28 -4.59 5.92 -12.55
CA GLY A 28 -5.92 5.42 -12.86
C GLY A 28 -6.82 5.18 -11.66
N ALA A 29 -6.43 5.60 -10.47
CA ALA A 29 -7.22 5.46 -9.26
C ALA A 29 -7.37 6.79 -8.53
N ASP A 30 -8.44 6.94 -7.77
CA ASP A 30 -8.64 8.10 -6.91
C ASP A 30 -8.07 7.82 -5.52
N TRP A 31 -7.22 8.72 -5.05
CA TRP A 31 -6.57 8.62 -3.74
C TRP A 31 -7.10 9.72 -2.83
N TYR A 32 -7.53 9.33 -1.62
CA TYR A 32 -8.14 10.25 -0.65
C TYR A 32 -7.19 10.50 0.50
N PHE A 33 -7.21 11.73 1.01
CA PHE A 33 -6.35 12.15 2.10
C PHE A 33 -7.16 12.76 3.23
N SER A 34 -6.59 12.83 4.41
CA SER A 34 -7.27 13.33 5.61
C SER A 34 -7.08 14.84 5.80
N SER A 35 -6.19 15.45 5.01
CA SER A 35 -5.91 16.87 5.09
C SER A 35 -5.32 17.38 3.78
N GLN A 36 -5.35 18.71 3.59
CA GLN A 36 -4.69 19.35 2.45
C GLN A 36 -3.18 19.12 2.49
N GLU A 37 -2.60 19.15 3.68
CA GLU A 37 -1.16 18.93 3.84
C GLU A 37 -0.74 17.55 3.34
N ASN A 38 -1.50 16.50 3.67
CA ASN A 38 -1.19 15.14 3.22
C ASN A 38 -1.41 15.00 1.72
N LEU A 39 -2.45 15.61 1.18
CA LEU A 39 -2.66 15.63 -0.28
C LEU A 39 -1.46 16.27 -0.97
N ASP A 40 -0.98 17.39 -0.48
CA ASP A 40 0.16 18.10 -1.07
C ASP A 40 1.44 17.27 -1.01
N LYS A 41 1.67 16.56 0.09
CA LYS A 41 2.82 15.64 0.22
C LYS A 41 2.78 14.53 -0.81
N PHE A 42 1.61 13.93 -1.01
CA PHE A 42 1.45 12.88 -2.00
C PHE A 42 1.70 13.41 -3.41
N LYS A 43 1.13 14.56 -3.75
CA LYS A 43 1.31 15.17 -5.08
C LYS A 43 2.77 15.51 -5.36
N ALA A 44 3.52 15.90 -4.34
CA ALA A 44 4.93 16.24 -4.48
C ALA A 44 5.80 15.01 -4.75
N ASP A 45 5.46 13.85 -4.17
CA ASP A 45 6.23 12.61 -4.34
C ASP A 45 5.33 11.38 -4.17
N PRO A 46 4.50 11.07 -5.17
CA PRO A 46 3.56 9.96 -5.05
C PRO A 46 4.22 8.61 -4.77
N GLU A 47 5.38 8.35 -5.38
CA GLU A 47 6.07 7.07 -5.23
C GLU A 47 6.52 6.82 -3.79
N ALA A 48 6.84 7.89 -3.05
CA ALA A 48 7.26 7.75 -1.65
C ALA A 48 6.12 7.30 -0.74
N TYR A 49 4.88 7.63 -1.08
CA TYR A 49 3.72 7.39 -0.21
C TYR A 49 2.74 6.36 -0.73
N ALA A 50 2.79 6.01 -2.02
CA ALA A 50 1.91 4.99 -2.57
C ALA A 50 2.29 3.61 -2.01
N PRO A 51 1.30 2.75 -1.71
CA PRO A 51 1.61 1.40 -1.28
C PRO A 51 2.25 0.60 -2.42
N GLN A 52 3.12 -0.33 -2.06
CA GLN A 52 3.73 -1.21 -3.03
C GLN A 52 2.64 -2.11 -3.67
N TYR A 53 2.87 -2.55 -4.89
CA TYR A 53 1.97 -3.44 -5.63
C TYR A 53 0.57 -2.86 -5.81
N GLY A 54 0.48 -1.54 -5.99
CA GLY A 54 -0.80 -0.85 -6.20
C GLY A 54 -1.77 -0.95 -5.02
N GLY A 55 -1.29 -1.35 -3.85
CA GLY A 55 -2.12 -1.57 -2.67
C GLY A 55 -2.74 -2.96 -2.60
N TYR A 56 -2.36 -3.88 -3.51
CA TYR A 56 -2.78 -5.28 -3.43
C TYR A 56 -2.05 -6.00 -2.30
N CYS A 57 -2.59 -7.14 -1.90
CA CYS A 57 -2.01 -7.97 -0.84
C CYS A 57 -0.59 -8.41 -1.20
N ALA A 58 0.40 -7.99 -0.42
CA ALA A 58 1.81 -8.27 -0.69
C ALA A 58 2.11 -9.77 -0.68
N TRP A 59 1.49 -10.53 0.25
CA TRP A 59 1.67 -11.98 0.31
C TRP A 59 1.14 -12.66 -0.95
N ALA A 60 -0.01 -12.22 -1.45
CA ALA A 60 -0.59 -12.81 -2.66
C ALA A 60 0.30 -12.59 -3.89
N ILE A 61 0.88 -11.41 -4.01
CA ILE A 61 1.82 -11.13 -5.11
C ILE A 61 3.03 -12.06 -5.02
N SER A 62 3.58 -12.28 -3.82
CA SER A 62 4.78 -13.12 -3.66
C SER A 62 4.47 -14.62 -3.74
N ALA A 63 3.48 -15.09 -2.99
CA ALA A 63 3.22 -16.51 -2.81
C ALA A 63 2.30 -17.10 -3.85
N LYS A 64 1.37 -16.32 -4.38
CA LYS A 64 0.38 -16.77 -5.37
C LYS A 64 0.63 -16.24 -6.77
N ASN A 65 1.51 -15.27 -6.91
CA ASN A 65 1.73 -14.56 -8.18
C ASN A 65 0.41 -14.08 -8.78
N ASP A 66 -0.45 -13.50 -7.94
CA ASP A 66 -1.80 -13.10 -8.32
C ASP A 66 -2.24 -11.90 -7.49
N PHE A 67 -3.30 -11.24 -7.96
CA PHE A 67 -3.89 -10.11 -7.26
C PHE A 67 -4.84 -10.58 -6.17
N ALA A 68 -4.81 -9.90 -5.02
CA ALA A 68 -5.82 -10.05 -3.99
C ALA A 68 -5.97 -8.69 -3.29
N SER A 69 -7.18 -8.38 -2.87
CA SER A 69 -7.44 -7.15 -2.13
C SER A 69 -6.68 -7.15 -0.81
N ALA A 70 -6.48 -5.97 -0.25
CA ALA A 70 -5.81 -5.81 1.03
C ALA A 70 -6.69 -5.02 2.00
N ASP A 71 -6.52 -5.29 3.30
CA ASP A 71 -7.15 -4.54 4.37
C ASP A 71 -6.21 -3.41 4.77
N PRO A 72 -6.66 -2.14 4.70
CA PRO A 72 -5.82 -1.00 5.10
C PRO A 72 -5.28 -1.07 6.52
N LYS A 73 -5.89 -1.87 7.39
CA LYS A 73 -5.44 -2.08 8.77
C LYS A 73 -4.30 -3.08 8.89
N GLN A 74 -4.03 -3.85 7.85
CA GLN A 74 -2.97 -4.87 7.83
C GLN A 74 -1.76 -4.33 7.06
N TRP A 75 -1.01 -3.46 7.70
CA TRP A 75 0.05 -2.68 7.06
C TRP A 75 1.39 -2.85 7.75
N ALA A 76 2.45 -2.53 6.99
CA ALA A 76 3.80 -2.41 7.53
C ALA A 76 4.60 -1.48 6.64
N ILE A 77 5.55 -0.76 7.24
CA ILE A 77 6.53 0.02 6.50
C ILE A 77 7.87 -0.68 6.67
N VAL A 78 8.49 -1.05 5.54
CA VAL A 78 9.80 -1.72 5.51
C VAL A 78 10.69 -0.94 4.55
N ASP A 79 11.83 -0.47 5.04
CA ASP A 79 12.76 0.34 4.26
C ASP A 79 12.10 1.54 3.59
N GLY A 80 11.22 2.22 4.32
CA GLY A 80 10.52 3.40 3.83
C GLY A 80 9.40 3.15 2.84
N LYS A 81 9.01 1.89 2.62
CA LYS A 81 7.96 1.50 1.68
C LYS A 81 6.77 0.89 2.41
N LEU A 82 5.56 1.22 1.95
CA LEU A 82 4.31 0.76 2.55
C LEU A 82 3.85 -0.53 1.89
N TYR A 83 3.55 -1.54 2.71
CA TYR A 83 3.02 -2.84 2.28
C TYR A 83 1.69 -3.10 2.97
N LEU A 84 0.74 -3.67 2.24
CA LEU A 84 -0.57 -4.06 2.75
C LEU A 84 -0.78 -5.56 2.54
N ASN A 85 -1.62 -6.17 3.38
CA ASN A 85 -1.96 -7.59 3.27
C ASN A 85 -3.47 -7.80 3.43
N TYR A 86 -3.93 -8.99 3.08
CA TYR A 86 -5.36 -9.31 3.00
C TYR A 86 -6.06 -9.26 4.36
N ASP A 87 -5.48 -9.91 5.36
CA ASP A 87 -6.00 -9.94 6.73
C ASP A 87 -4.87 -10.21 7.72
N ALA A 88 -5.19 -10.30 9.01
CA ALA A 88 -4.19 -10.50 10.06
C ALA A 88 -3.46 -11.83 9.92
N GLU A 89 -4.14 -12.90 9.51
CA GLU A 89 -3.53 -14.21 9.32
C GLU A 89 -2.53 -14.19 8.17
N VAL A 90 -2.93 -13.65 7.02
CA VAL A 90 -2.06 -13.53 5.85
C VAL A 90 -0.87 -12.61 6.17
N LYS A 91 -1.11 -11.53 6.90
CA LYS A 91 -0.01 -10.65 7.34
C LYS A 91 0.98 -11.41 8.22
N SER A 92 0.51 -12.30 9.09
CA SER A 92 1.40 -13.10 9.93
C SER A 92 2.29 -14.02 9.09
N TRP A 93 1.77 -14.60 8.02
CA TRP A 93 2.57 -15.41 7.09
C TRP A 93 3.62 -14.54 6.38
N TRP A 94 3.24 -13.35 5.97
CA TRP A 94 4.15 -12.39 5.34
C TRP A 94 5.23 -11.92 6.32
N ASP A 95 4.84 -11.64 7.57
CA ASP A 95 5.77 -11.19 8.62
C ASP A 95 6.85 -12.23 8.94
N ASP A 96 6.54 -13.51 8.79
CA ASP A 96 7.50 -14.59 9.04
C ASP A 96 8.74 -14.52 8.13
N ASP A 97 8.61 -13.94 6.94
CA ASP A 97 9.73 -13.78 6.02
C ASP A 97 9.51 -12.57 5.11
N ARG A 98 9.45 -11.39 5.70
CA ARG A 98 9.23 -10.14 4.96
C ARG A 98 10.22 -9.98 3.82
N ALA A 99 11.50 -10.16 4.09
CA ALA A 99 12.54 -9.97 3.08
C ALA A 99 12.38 -10.92 1.90
N GLY A 100 12.08 -12.19 2.15
CA GLY A 100 11.86 -13.17 1.09
C GLY A 100 10.60 -12.88 0.28
N HIS A 101 9.51 -12.51 0.93
CA HIS A 101 8.27 -12.15 0.25
C HIS A 101 8.42 -10.87 -0.59
N ILE A 102 9.10 -9.86 -0.07
CA ILE A 102 9.34 -8.62 -0.81
C ILE A 102 10.17 -8.90 -2.05
N LYS A 103 11.23 -9.68 -1.91
CA LYS A 103 12.09 -10.05 -3.04
C LYS A 103 11.30 -10.77 -4.14
N GLN A 104 10.49 -11.76 -3.74
CA GLN A 104 9.70 -12.53 -4.71
C GLN A 104 8.60 -11.67 -5.34
N ALA A 105 7.92 -10.84 -4.56
CA ALA A 105 6.87 -9.95 -5.07
C ALA A 105 7.44 -8.92 -6.04
N ASP A 106 8.64 -8.39 -5.77
CA ASP A 106 9.30 -7.45 -6.67
C ASP A 106 9.65 -8.08 -8.02
N ILE A 107 9.87 -9.40 -8.05
CA ILE A 107 10.06 -10.15 -9.28
C ILE A 107 8.72 -10.37 -9.99
N ASN A 108 7.68 -10.75 -9.25
CA ASN A 108 6.38 -11.13 -9.79
C ASN A 108 5.57 -9.93 -10.30
N TRP A 109 5.62 -8.80 -9.58
CA TRP A 109 4.76 -7.65 -9.85
C TRP A 109 4.85 -7.14 -11.29
N PRO A 110 6.04 -6.90 -11.86
CA PRO A 110 6.13 -6.43 -13.24
C PRO A 110 5.49 -7.37 -14.26
N THR A 111 5.50 -8.67 -14.00
CA THR A 111 4.90 -9.66 -14.90
C THR A 111 3.37 -9.69 -14.79
N LEU A 112 2.82 -9.35 -13.63
CA LEU A 112 1.38 -9.32 -13.41
C LEU A 112 0.72 -8.10 -14.06
N VAL A 113 1.41 -6.98 -14.14
CA VAL A 113 0.84 -5.71 -14.64
C VAL A 113 1.21 -5.42 -16.09
N ASN A 114 2.06 -6.20 -16.70
CA ASN A 114 2.45 -6.04 -18.11
C ASN A 114 1.63 -6.92 -19.03
#